data_024972abf783acb0f8992544013cbd68
#
_entry.id   024972abf783acb0f8992544013cbd68
#
_cell.length_a   1.000
_cell.length_b   1.000
_cell.length_c   1.000
_cell.angle_alpha   90.00
_cell.angle_beta   90.00
_cell.angle_gamma   90.00
#
_symmetry.space_group_name_H-M   'P 1'
#
loop_
_entity.id
_entity.type
_entity.pdbx_description
1 polymer ?
#
loop_
_entity_poly.entity_id
_entity_poly.type
_entity_poly.pdbx_seq_one_letter_code
_entity_poly.pdbx_strand_id
1 'polypeptide(L)'
;MLFGKLLPREGNFFELFNQHAGFIAEGARAFIRLIEHYADPALREKHANEVGTAERQADRITAEVNRLLHKTFITPIDREQIHGLINAMDDILDLLQDASETMTLYDVQSMNDDILRLGDLSARCCERVQHAVSLLPKISEPKVAEAAIKTCEEIDRLESDADRVMRSAMSRLFREENDVRELIKLKTIYEQLESISDRCEDVANLIEGVVLENS
;
A
#
# COMPACT_ATOMS: atom_id res chain seq x y z
N MET A 1 7.37 -0.62 45.64
CA MET A 1 6.97 -0.90 44.26
C MET A 1 6.24 0.31 43.66
N LEU A 2 6.95 1.42 43.39
CA LEU A 2 6.34 2.66 42.82
C LEU A 2 7.02 3.16 41.54
N PHE A 3 7.98 2.42 40.99
CA PHE A 3 8.72 2.83 39.79
C PHE A 3 8.12 2.32 38.47
N GLY A 4 7.14 1.41 38.48
CA GLY A 4 6.51 0.89 37.28
C GLY A 4 5.50 1.81 36.59
N LYS A 5 5.19 3.00 37.17
CA LYS A 5 4.27 3.98 36.59
C LYS A 5 4.96 5.19 35.93
N LEU A 6 6.29 5.21 35.92
CA LEU A 6 7.11 6.32 35.40
C LEU A 6 7.88 5.97 34.12
N LEU A 7 7.78 4.74 33.62
CA LEU A 7 8.19 4.47 32.22
C LEU A 7 7.16 5.14 31.32
N PRO A 8 7.59 6.03 30.40
CA PRO A 8 6.70 6.48 29.34
C PRO A 8 6.13 5.22 28.70
N ARG A 9 4.81 5.15 28.51
CA ARG A 9 4.22 4.13 27.66
C ARG A 9 4.96 4.25 26.33
N GLU A 10 5.67 3.20 25.94
CA GLU A 10 6.11 3.04 24.57
C GLU A 10 4.90 3.37 23.72
N GLY A 11 4.97 4.45 22.93
CA GLY A 11 3.81 4.91 22.19
C GLY A 11 3.27 3.75 21.37
N ASN A 12 1.96 3.65 21.25
CA ASN A 12 1.26 2.52 20.61
C ASN A 12 1.51 2.47 19.08
N PHE A 13 2.77 2.70 18.64
CA PHE A 13 3.15 2.82 17.23
C PHE A 13 2.79 1.57 16.43
N PHE A 14 3.11 0.39 16.95
CA PHE A 14 2.81 -0.86 16.22
C PHE A 14 1.31 -1.12 16.08
N GLU A 15 0.50 -0.69 17.06
CA GLU A 15 -0.95 -0.80 16.93
C GLU A 15 -1.48 0.16 15.85
N LEU A 16 -0.96 1.39 15.81
CA LEU A 16 -1.30 2.37 14.77
C LEU A 16 -0.87 1.88 13.39
N PHE A 17 0.33 1.31 13.25
CA PHE A 17 0.78 0.71 12.00
C PHE A 17 -0.14 -0.43 11.56
N ASN A 18 -0.55 -1.31 12.46
CA ASN A 18 -1.47 -2.39 12.14
C ASN A 18 -2.86 -1.88 11.71
N GLN A 19 -3.37 -0.82 12.35
CA GLN A 19 -4.61 -0.18 11.94
C GLN A 19 -4.49 0.43 10.55
N HIS A 20 -3.41 1.16 10.28
CA HIS A 20 -3.14 1.74 8.96
C HIS A 20 -3.04 0.65 7.88
N ALA A 21 -2.26 -0.41 8.11
CA ALA A 21 -2.12 -1.54 7.19
C ALA A 21 -3.46 -2.26 6.95
N GLY A 22 -4.35 -2.26 7.96
CA GLY A 22 -5.73 -2.71 7.80
C GLY A 22 -6.49 -1.90 6.75
N PHE A 23 -6.37 -0.57 6.78
CA PHE A 23 -7.00 0.31 5.78
C PHE A 23 -6.37 0.17 4.39
N ILE A 24 -5.04 -0.08 4.28
CA ILE A 24 -4.40 -0.42 2.99
C ILE A 24 -5.09 -1.65 2.37
N ALA A 25 -5.24 -2.72 3.14
CA ALA A 25 -5.88 -3.94 2.65
C ALA A 25 -7.38 -3.75 2.34
N GLU A 26 -8.09 -2.91 3.10
CA GLU A 26 -9.49 -2.55 2.83
C GLU A 26 -9.62 -1.74 1.54
N GLY A 27 -8.77 -0.71 1.36
CA GLY A 27 -8.71 0.11 0.15
C GLY A 27 -8.38 -0.72 -1.09
N ALA A 28 -7.39 -1.62 -1.01
CA ALA A 28 -7.02 -2.51 -2.09
C ALA A 28 -8.16 -3.46 -2.49
N ARG A 29 -8.87 -4.05 -1.52
CA ARG A 29 -10.05 -4.88 -1.80
C ARG A 29 -11.20 -4.07 -2.41
N ALA A 30 -11.39 -2.83 -1.99
CA ALA A 30 -12.39 -1.95 -2.59
C ALA A 30 -12.02 -1.60 -4.03
N PHE A 31 -10.73 -1.36 -4.29
CA PHE A 31 -10.21 -1.09 -5.62
C PHE A 31 -10.39 -2.28 -6.58
N ILE A 32 -10.13 -3.52 -6.14
CA ILE A 32 -10.43 -4.71 -6.95
C ILE A 32 -11.91 -4.76 -7.32
N ARG A 33 -12.82 -4.57 -6.36
CA ARG A 33 -14.24 -4.55 -6.66
C ARG A 33 -14.64 -3.41 -7.60
N LEU A 34 -13.95 -2.26 -7.53
CA LEU A 34 -14.14 -1.15 -8.45
C LEU A 34 -13.84 -1.58 -9.89
N ILE A 35 -12.66 -2.16 -10.15
CA ILE A 35 -12.26 -2.53 -11.51
C ILE A 35 -13.06 -3.72 -12.04
N GLU A 36 -13.42 -4.70 -11.21
CA GLU A 36 -14.24 -5.86 -11.60
C GLU A 36 -15.68 -5.47 -11.98
N HIS A 37 -16.24 -4.46 -11.30
CA HIS A 37 -17.62 -4.02 -11.51
C HIS A 37 -17.70 -2.65 -12.22
N TYR A 38 -16.65 -2.25 -12.90
CA TYR A 38 -16.50 -0.90 -13.44
C TYR A 38 -17.61 -0.49 -14.43
N ALA A 39 -18.18 -1.44 -15.16
CA ALA A 39 -19.27 -1.22 -16.12
C ALA A 39 -20.58 -0.78 -15.45
N ASP A 40 -20.80 -1.08 -14.16
CA ASP A 40 -21.97 -0.65 -13.41
C ASP A 40 -21.68 0.70 -12.73
N PRO A 41 -22.34 1.81 -13.13
CA PRO A 41 -22.05 3.14 -12.57
C PRO A 41 -22.29 3.23 -11.05
N ALA A 42 -23.30 2.53 -10.53
CA ALA A 42 -23.63 2.56 -9.10
C ALA A 42 -22.60 1.79 -8.27
N LEU A 43 -22.14 0.63 -8.75
CA LEU A 43 -21.09 -0.14 -8.09
C LEU A 43 -19.73 0.57 -8.22
N ARG A 44 -19.44 1.17 -9.36
CA ARG A 44 -18.24 1.98 -9.57
C ARG A 44 -18.16 3.12 -8.55
N GLU A 45 -19.21 3.93 -8.44
CA GLU A 45 -19.25 5.04 -7.47
C GLU A 45 -19.12 4.53 -6.03
N LYS A 46 -19.85 3.46 -5.69
CA LYS A 46 -19.79 2.85 -4.36
C LYS A 46 -18.36 2.43 -3.99
N HIS A 47 -17.70 1.68 -4.86
CA HIS A 47 -16.37 1.14 -4.56
C HIS A 47 -15.28 2.21 -4.60
N ALA A 48 -15.38 3.22 -5.46
CA ALA A 48 -14.52 4.40 -5.43
C ALA A 48 -14.64 5.15 -4.10
N ASN A 49 -15.86 5.33 -3.59
CA ASN A 49 -16.10 5.93 -2.27
C ASN A 49 -15.54 5.08 -1.12
N GLU A 50 -15.54 3.74 -1.24
CA GLU A 50 -14.92 2.84 -0.26
C GLU A 50 -13.40 3.03 -0.24
N VAL A 51 -12.73 3.15 -1.41
CA VAL A 51 -11.29 3.47 -1.50
C VAL A 51 -10.99 4.79 -0.80
N GLY A 52 -11.64 5.88 -1.17
CA GLY A 52 -11.43 7.19 -0.54
C GLY A 52 -11.84 7.24 0.94
N THR A 53 -12.64 6.29 1.43
CA THR A 53 -12.94 6.18 2.86
C THR A 53 -11.79 5.51 3.60
N ALA A 54 -11.17 4.47 3.02
CA ALA A 54 -10.01 3.81 3.59
C ALA A 54 -8.83 4.79 3.68
N GLU A 55 -8.58 5.56 2.61
CA GLU A 55 -7.54 6.61 2.59
C GLU A 55 -7.74 7.62 3.73
N ARG A 56 -8.91 8.25 3.84
CA ARG A 56 -9.17 9.24 4.90
C ARG A 56 -9.05 8.68 6.32
N GLN A 57 -9.26 7.38 6.53
CA GLN A 57 -9.05 6.74 7.82
C GLN A 57 -7.56 6.52 8.09
N ALA A 58 -6.80 6.12 7.07
CA ALA A 58 -5.36 5.94 7.15
C ALA A 58 -4.63 7.27 7.39
N ASP A 59 -4.97 8.33 6.66
CA ASP A 59 -4.42 9.68 6.83
C ASP A 59 -4.54 10.17 8.29
N ARG A 60 -5.67 9.89 8.95
CA ARG A 60 -5.84 10.20 10.38
C ARG A 60 -4.84 9.45 11.26
N ILE A 61 -4.55 8.19 10.93
CA ILE A 61 -3.56 7.39 11.66
C ILE A 61 -2.16 7.94 11.40
N THR A 62 -1.83 8.30 10.16
CA THR A 62 -0.57 8.93 9.79
C THR A 62 -0.34 10.22 10.56
N ALA A 63 -1.34 11.09 10.63
CA ALA A 63 -1.30 12.31 11.44
C ALA A 63 -1.14 12.01 12.95
N GLU A 64 -1.77 10.93 13.46
CA GLU A 64 -1.64 10.52 14.86
C GLU A 64 -0.24 9.99 15.17
N VAL A 65 0.34 9.14 14.32
CA VAL A 65 1.71 8.62 14.45
C VAL A 65 2.71 9.77 14.48
N ASN A 66 2.62 10.71 13.53
CA ASN A 66 3.50 11.86 13.47
C ASN A 66 3.39 12.73 14.74
N ARG A 67 2.18 12.98 15.21
CA ARG A 67 1.95 13.72 16.46
C ARG A 67 2.49 12.97 17.69
N LEU A 68 2.32 11.66 17.76
CA LEU A 68 2.82 10.81 18.84
C LEU A 68 4.34 10.80 18.84
N LEU A 69 4.96 10.70 17.66
CA LEU A 69 6.41 10.72 17.47
C LEU A 69 7.03 12.02 18.04
N HIS A 70 6.40 13.18 17.83
CA HIS A 70 6.87 14.44 18.41
C HIS A 70 6.80 14.50 19.95
N LYS A 71 5.90 13.74 20.57
CA LYS A 71 5.66 13.75 22.02
C LYS A 71 6.38 12.64 22.78
N THR A 72 6.84 11.60 22.08
CA THR A 72 7.45 10.42 22.69
C THR A 72 8.97 10.61 22.74
N PHE A 73 9.57 10.44 23.90
CA PHE A 73 11.02 10.58 24.06
C PHE A 73 11.76 9.27 23.73
N ILE A 74 11.20 8.12 24.12
CA ILE A 74 11.76 6.78 23.84
C ILE A 74 10.78 6.06 22.90
N THR A 75 11.26 5.61 21.73
CA THR A 75 10.48 4.92 20.70
C THR A 75 10.92 3.44 20.60
N PRO A 76 10.02 2.52 20.19
CA PRO A 76 10.34 1.09 20.12
C PRO A 76 11.34 0.72 19.02
N ILE A 77 11.43 1.52 17.97
CA ILE A 77 12.41 1.47 16.87
C ILE A 77 12.88 2.88 16.59
N ASP A 78 13.84 3.04 15.69
CA ASP A 78 14.37 4.36 15.34
C ASP A 78 13.27 5.33 14.86
N ARG A 79 13.41 6.60 15.20
CA ARG A 79 12.41 7.63 14.89
C ARG A 79 12.27 7.89 13.40
N GLU A 80 13.37 7.82 12.65
CA GLU A 80 13.37 7.99 11.20
C GLU A 80 12.70 6.81 10.53
N GLN A 81 12.89 5.59 11.07
CA GLN A 81 12.19 4.39 10.61
C GLN A 81 10.68 4.50 10.84
N ILE A 82 10.22 4.98 12.02
CA ILE A 82 8.79 5.19 12.30
C ILE A 82 8.20 6.17 11.29
N HIS A 83 8.87 7.30 11.08
CA HIS A 83 8.40 8.35 10.16
C HIS A 83 8.40 7.86 8.71
N GLY A 84 9.49 7.22 8.28
CA GLY A 84 9.61 6.68 6.92
C GLY A 84 8.54 5.62 6.63
N LEU A 85 8.35 4.68 7.56
CA LEU A 85 7.39 3.59 7.39
C LEU A 85 5.94 4.09 7.28
N ILE A 86 5.50 4.98 8.18
CA ILE A 86 4.11 5.46 8.14
C ILE A 86 3.82 6.26 6.86
N ASN A 87 4.77 7.09 6.40
CA ASN A 87 4.59 7.86 5.17
C ASN A 87 4.59 6.95 3.93
N ALA A 88 5.49 5.98 3.84
CA ALA A 88 5.48 5.02 2.72
C ALA A 88 4.19 4.17 2.70
N MET A 89 3.64 3.84 3.86
CA MET A 89 2.34 3.17 3.96
C MET A 89 1.19 4.06 3.51
N ASP A 90 1.23 5.35 3.81
CA ASP A 90 0.23 6.36 3.41
C ASP A 90 0.20 6.51 1.89
N ASP A 91 1.38 6.64 1.27
CA ASP A 91 1.55 6.74 -0.18
C ASP A 91 0.86 5.60 -0.96
N ILE A 92 0.74 4.39 -0.40
CA ILE A 92 0.03 3.27 -1.05
C ILE A 92 -1.45 3.59 -1.23
N LEU A 93 -2.10 4.14 -0.21
CA LEU A 93 -3.53 4.49 -0.27
C LEU A 93 -3.78 5.70 -1.14
N ASP A 94 -2.89 6.69 -1.11
CA ASP A 94 -2.92 7.83 -2.02
C ASP A 94 -2.91 7.37 -3.48
N LEU A 95 -2.02 6.44 -3.84
CA LEU A 95 -1.94 5.88 -5.18
C LEU A 95 -3.19 5.08 -5.57
N LEU A 96 -3.78 4.31 -4.65
CA LEU A 96 -5.04 3.61 -4.89
C LEU A 96 -6.20 4.58 -5.16
N GLN A 97 -6.26 5.68 -4.40
CA GLN A 97 -7.24 6.74 -4.62
C GLN A 97 -7.00 7.45 -5.95
N ASP A 98 -5.77 7.88 -6.22
CA ASP A 98 -5.39 8.56 -7.46
C ASP A 98 -5.74 7.73 -8.70
N ALA A 99 -5.46 6.43 -8.68
CA ALA A 99 -5.83 5.51 -9.77
C ALA A 99 -7.35 5.44 -9.95
N SER A 100 -8.11 5.32 -8.85
CA SER A 100 -9.58 5.32 -8.87
C SER A 100 -10.15 6.62 -9.43
N GLU A 101 -9.63 7.76 -9.02
CA GLU A 101 -10.05 9.08 -9.49
C GLU A 101 -9.67 9.32 -10.95
N THR A 102 -8.46 8.93 -11.36
CA THR A 102 -7.98 9.04 -12.75
C THR A 102 -8.87 8.28 -13.72
N MET A 103 -9.29 7.06 -13.37
CA MET A 103 -10.21 6.28 -14.21
C MET A 103 -11.52 7.04 -14.46
N THR A 104 -12.03 7.75 -13.46
CA THR A 104 -13.26 8.56 -13.59
C THR A 104 -13.00 9.85 -14.35
N LEU A 105 -11.93 10.58 -14.03
CA LEU A 105 -11.58 11.85 -14.68
C LEU A 105 -11.28 11.68 -16.18
N TYR A 106 -10.67 10.56 -16.54
CA TYR A 106 -10.33 10.27 -17.94
C TYR A 106 -11.49 9.63 -18.72
N ASP A 107 -12.64 9.43 -18.05
CA ASP A 107 -13.80 8.78 -18.66
C ASP A 107 -13.43 7.43 -19.31
N VAL A 108 -12.80 6.56 -18.52
CA VAL A 108 -12.46 5.20 -18.95
C VAL A 108 -13.75 4.42 -19.11
N GLN A 109 -13.91 3.74 -20.25
CA GLN A 109 -15.18 3.06 -20.58
C GLN A 109 -15.19 1.59 -20.16
N SER A 110 -14.03 0.95 -20.12
CA SER A 110 -13.91 -0.48 -19.82
C SER A 110 -12.56 -0.84 -19.21
N MET A 111 -12.55 -1.88 -18.41
CA MET A 111 -11.33 -2.49 -17.87
C MET A 111 -10.87 -3.61 -18.79
N ASN A 112 -9.63 -3.54 -19.24
CA ASN A 112 -9.01 -4.62 -19.99
C ASN A 112 -8.27 -5.62 -19.08
N ASP A 113 -7.84 -6.74 -19.64
CA ASP A 113 -7.19 -7.82 -18.90
C ASP A 113 -5.89 -7.36 -18.20
N ASP A 114 -5.17 -6.38 -18.78
CA ASP A 114 -3.94 -5.85 -18.18
C ASP A 114 -4.24 -5.03 -16.93
N ILE A 115 -5.28 -4.19 -16.95
CA ILE A 115 -5.75 -3.45 -15.77
C ILE A 115 -6.17 -4.42 -14.66
N LEU A 116 -6.97 -5.44 -15.00
CA LEU A 116 -7.42 -6.44 -14.03
C LEU A 116 -6.24 -7.18 -13.42
N ARG A 117 -5.25 -7.56 -14.23
CA ARG A 117 -4.07 -8.28 -13.78
C ARG A 117 -3.14 -7.42 -12.91
N LEU A 118 -2.89 -6.18 -13.31
CA LEU A 118 -2.11 -5.23 -12.51
C LEU A 118 -2.79 -4.94 -11.17
N GLY A 119 -4.11 -4.72 -11.21
CA GLY A 119 -4.89 -4.51 -9.99
C GLY A 119 -4.82 -5.70 -9.02
N ASP A 120 -4.93 -6.95 -9.51
CA ASP A 120 -4.78 -8.16 -8.68
C ASP A 120 -3.39 -8.21 -8.02
N LEU A 121 -2.33 -7.97 -8.79
CA LEU A 121 -0.96 -7.97 -8.26
C LEU A 121 -0.76 -6.89 -7.20
N SER A 122 -1.22 -5.65 -7.45
CA SER A 122 -1.15 -4.56 -6.48
C SER A 122 -1.94 -4.88 -5.20
N ALA A 123 -3.13 -5.47 -5.31
CA ALA A 123 -3.90 -5.85 -4.13
C ALA A 123 -3.22 -6.94 -3.30
N ARG A 124 -2.60 -7.90 -3.95
CA ARG A 124 -1.80 -8.95 -3.28
C ARG A 124 -0.56 -8.36 -2.60
N CYS A 125 0.12 -7.38 -3.20
CA CYS A 125 1.20 -6.64 -2.52
C CYS A 125 0.68 -5.96 -1.25
N CYS A 126 -0.45 -5.26 -1.32
CA CYS A 126 -1.07 -4.61 -0.16
C CYS A 126 -1.41 -5.60 0.97
N GLU A 127 -1.91 -6.80 0.64
CA GLU A 127 -2.16 -7.85 1.63
C GLU A 127 -0.86 -8.36 2.28
N ARG A 128 0.23 -8.46 1.52
CA ARG A 128 1.54 -8.83 2.07
C ARG A 128 2.11 -7.72 2.94
N VAL A 129 1.95 -6.45 2.58
CA VAL A 129 2.29 -5.31 3.45
C VAL A 129 1.56 -5.40 4.78
N GLN A 130 0.26 -5.64 4.78
CA GLN A 130 -0.50 -5.83 6.02
C GLN A 130 0.08 -6.98 6.87
N HIS A 131 0.44 -8.09 6.24
CA HIS A 131 1.05 -9.21 6.96
C HIS A 131 2.42 -8.85 7.52
N ALA A 132 3.32 -8.26 6.75
CA ALA A 132 4.65 -7.85 7.20
C ALA A 132 4.59 -6.88 8.39
N VAL A 133 3.73 -5.86 8.31
CA VAL A 133 3.50 -4.90 9.40
C VAL A 133 3.01 -5.60 10.68
N SER A 134 2.15 -6.63 10.55
CA SER A 134 1.63 -7.37 11.70
C SER A 134 2.69 -8.14 12.48
N LEU A 135 3.85 -8.39 11.88
CA LEU A 135 4.98 -9.09 12.51
C LEU A 135 5.89 -8.14 13.31
N LEU A 136 5.88 -6.85 13.03
CA LEU A 136 6.76 -5.85 13.67
C LEU A 136 6.75 -5.87 15.20
N PRO A 137 5.62 -6.05 15.91
CA PRO A 137 5.61 -6.06 17.37
C PRO A 137 6.49 -7.14 18.02
N LYS A 138 6.90 -8.16 17.26
CA LYS A 138 7.62 -9.34 17.73
C LYS A 138 8.88 -9.66 16.95
N ILE A 139 9.43 -8.70 16.21
CA ILE A 139 10.60 -8.92 15.34
C ILE A 139 11.87 -9.33 16.09
N SER A 140 11.96 -9.09 17.42
CA SER A 140 13.05 -9.60 18.25
C SER A 140 13.03 -11.13 18.42
N GLU A 141 11.94 -11.80 18.05
CA GLU A 141 11.85 -13.27 18.02
C GLU A 141 12.42 -13.78 16.68
N PRO A 142 13.50 -14.62 16.65
CA PRO A 142 14.18 -15.01 15.41
C PRO A 142 13.25 -15.61 14.34
N LYS A 143 12.26 -16.41 14.75
CA LYS A 143 11.28 -16.99 13.81
C LYS A 143 10.33 -15.95 13.21
N VAL A 144 10.02 -14.90 13.96
CA VAL A 144 9.17 -13.81 13.47
C VAL A 144 9.97 -12.92 12.52
N ALA A 145 11.23 -12.62 12.86
CA ALA A 145 12.14 -11.92 11.97
C ALA A 145 12.30 -12.64 10.62
N GLU A 146 12.54 -13.96 10.63
CA GLU A 146 12.62 -14.77 9.42
C GLU A 146 11.31 -14.73 8.61
N ALA A 147 10.16 -14.80 9.27
CA ALA A 147 8.84 -14.70 8.62
C ALA A 147 8.62 -13.31 8.00
N ALA A 148 9.07 -12.23 8.65
CA ALA A 148 8.99 -10.88 8.11
C ALA A 148 9.83 -10.73 6.84
N ILE A 149 11.10 -11.14 6.87
CA ILE A 149 11.97 -11.13 5.68
C ILE A 149 11.35 -11.92 4.52
N LYS A 150 10.86 -13.13 4.80
CA LYS A 150 10.20 -13.94 3.76
C LYS A 150 8.97 -13.24 3.17
N THR A 151 8.22 -12.51 3.98
CA THR A 151 7.05 -11.76 3.49
C THR A 151 7.50 -10.59 2.61
N CYS A 152 8.60 -9.91 2.94
CA CYS A 152 9.19 -8.87 2.10
C CYS A 152 9.66 -9.44 0.74
N GLU A 153 10.34 -10.59 0.73
CA GLU A 153 10.70 -11.30 -0.52
C GLU A 153 9.46 -11.68 -1.36
N GLU A 154 8.31 -11.95 -0.75
CA GLU A 154 7.06 -12.21 -1.47
C GLU A 154 6.53 -10.93 -2.14
N ILE A 155 6.69 -9.75 -1.49
CA ILE A 155 6.33 -8.45 -2.07
C ILE A 155 7.22 -8.15 -3.28
N ASP A 156 8.54 -8.30 -3.18
CA ASP A 156 9.48 -8.07 -4.30
C ASP A 156 9.13 -8.92 -5.53
N ARG A 157 8.73 -10.18 -5.30
CA ARG A 157 8.31 -11.05 -6.42
C ARG A 157 7.02 -10.57 -7.07
N LEU A 158 6.06 -10.08 -6.28
CA LEU A 158 4.79 -9.56 -6.81
C LEU A 158 5.01 -8.25 -7.57
N GLU A 159 5.88 -7.36 -7.07
CA GLU A 159 6.31 -6.15 -7.78
C GLU A 159 6.96 -6.50 -9.11
N SER A 160 7.95 -7.39 -9.12
CA SER A 160 8.63 -7.86 -10.35
C SER A 160 7.65 -8.49 -11.36
N ASP A 161 6.59 -9.14 -10.89
CA ASP A 161 5.51 -9.65 -11.75
C ASP A 161 4.66 -8.50 -12.31
N ALA A 162 4.34 -7.47 -11.50
CA ALA A 162 3.58 -6.30 -11.92
C ALA A 162 4.37 -5.47 -12.97
N ASP A 163 5.66 -5.20 -12.73
CA ASP A 163 6.54 -4.52 -13.68
C ASP A 163 6.59 -5.24 -15.05
N ARG A 164 6.69 -6.59 -15.04
CA ARG A 164 6.65 -7.37 -16.29
C ARG A 164 5.33 -7.26 -17.02
N VAL A 165 4.22 -7.27 -16.30
CA VAL A 165 2.88 -7.08 -16.89
C VAL A 165 2.75 -5.69 -17.47
N MET A 166 3.12 -4.66 -16.71
CA MET A 166 3.08 -3.25 -17.14
C MET A 166 3.92 -3.04 -18.41
N ARG A 167 5.18 -3.50 -18.45
CA ARG A 167 6.05 -3.37 -19.63
C ARG A 167 5.48 -4.08 -20.86
N SER A 168 4.88 -5.25 -20.67
CA SER A 168 4.23 -5.99 -21.76
C SER A 168 2.97 -5.26 -22.27
N ALA A 169 2.13 -4.77 -21.36
CA ALA A 169 0.93 -3.99 -21.67
C ALA A 169 1.30 -2.70 -22.40
N MET A 170 2.31 -1.99 -21.92
CA MET A 170 2.82 -0.76 -22.53
C MET A 170 3.34 -1.01 -23.96
N SER A 171 4.08 -2.11 -24.16
CA SER A 171 4.58 -2.48 -25.50
C SER A 171 3.45 -2.77 -26.50
N ARG A 172 2.37 -3.45 -26.06
CA ARG A 172 1.19 -3.67 -26.90
C ARG A 172 0.47 -2.36 -27.19
N LEU A 173 0.22 -1.58 -26.14
CA LEU A 173 -0.48 -0.30 -26.24
C LEU A 173 0.13 0.61 -27.32
N PHE A 174 1.45 0.80 -27.30
CA PHE A 174 2.14 1.67 -28.27
C PHE A 174 2.22 1.11 -29.70
N ARG A 175 1.98 -0.18 -29.88
CA ARG A 175 1.99 -0.81 -31.22
C ARG A 175 0.61 -0.93 -31.84
N GLU A 176 -0.44 -1.07 -31.03
CA GLU A 176 -1.74 -1.52 -31.48
C GLU A 176 -2.81 -0.42 -31.32
N GLU A 177 -2.65 0.50 -30.34
CA GLU A 177 -3.62 1.56 -30.13
C GLU A 177 -3.42 2.72 -31.11
N ASN A 178 -4.46 3.06 -31.86
CA ASN A 178 -4.45 4.14 -32.84
C ASN A 178 -5.07 5.43 -32.31
N ASP A 179 -5.91 5.36 -31.28
CA ASP A 179 -6.46 6.55 -30.62
C ASP A 179 -5.49 7.07 -29.57
N VAL A 180 -4.91 8.23 -29.85
CA VAL A 180 -3.95 8.88 -28.94
C VAL A 180 -4.56 9.18 -27.56
N ARG A 181 -5.87 9.44 -27.47
CA ARG A 181 -6.52 9.67 -26.18
C ARG A 181 -6.59 8.39 -25.35
N GLU A 182 -7.00 7.29 -25.98
CA GLU A 182 -7.01 5.98 -25.30
C GLU A 182 -5.61 5.54 -24.93
N LEU A 183 -4.61 5.78 -25.79
CA LEU A 183 -3.21 5.52 -25.46
C LEU A 183 -2.76 6.28 -24.22
N ILE A 184 -3.07 7.58 -24.11
CA ILE A 184 -2.71 8.39 -22.93
C ILE A 184 -3.42 7.89 -21.67
N LYS A 185 -4.72 7.60 -21.74
CA LYS A 185 -5.51 7.08 -20.62
C LYS A 185 -4.92 5.78 -20.08
N LEU A 186 -4.78 4.77 -20.95
CA LEU A 186 -4.31 3.45 -20.57
C LEU A 186 -2.86 3.48 -20.07
N LYS A 187 -1.98 4.27 -20.73
CA LYS A 187 -0.62 4.49 -20.27
C LYS A 187 -0.60 4.98 -18.81
N THR A 188 -1.36 6.04 -18.52
CA THR A 188 -1.39 6.61 -17.17
C THR A 188 -1.90 5.60 -16.14
N ILE A 189 -2.95 4.82 -16.47
CA ILE A 189 -3.50 3.82 -15.56
C ILE A 189 -2.50 2.69 -15.30
N TYR A 190 -1.82 2.17 -16.33
CA TYR A 190 -0.83 1.12 -16.14
C TYR A 190 0.33 1.58 -15.25
N GLU A 191 0.82 2.81 -15.46
CA GLU A 191 1.87 3.41 -14.62
C GLU A 191 1.40 3.58 -13.16
N GLN A 192 0.18 4.08 -12.94
CA GLN A 192 -0.35 4.22 -11.58
C GLN A 192 -0.53 2.86 -10.87
N LEU A 193 -1.00 1.84 -11.57
CA LEU A 193 -1.20 0.51 -10.99
C LEU A 193 0.13 -0.16 -10.61
N GLU A 194 1.16 0.00 -11.43
CA GLU A 194 2.51 -0.50 -11.12
C GLU A 194 3.10 0.29 -9.95
N SER A 195 2.94 1.62 -9.90
CA SER A 195 3.43 2.43 -8.78
C SER A 195 2.86 2.01 -7.42
N ILE A 196 1.68 1.38 -7.36
CA ILE A 196 1.14 0.82 -6.11
C ILE A 196 2.01 -0.34 -5.62
N SER A 197 2.38 -1.28 -6.51
CA SER A 197 3.24 -2.41 -6.16
C SER A 197 4.67 -1.98 -5.84
N ASP A 198 5.21 -1.01 -6.57
CA ASP A 198 6.50 -0.37 -6.32
C ASP A 198 6.54 0.27 -4.91
N ARG A 199 5.47 0.98 -4.53
CA ARG A 199 5.37 1.55 -3.19
C ARG A 199 5.24 0.49 -2.08
N CYS A 200 4.61 -0.65 -2.36
CA CYS A 200 4.60 -1.78 -1.43
C CYS A 200 6.00 -2.37 -1.24
N GLU A 201 6.84 -2.40 -2.27
CA GLU A 201 8.26 -2.79 -2.18
C GLU A 201 9.05 -1.80 -1.33
N ASP A 202 8.84 -0.48 -1.47
CA ASP A 202 9.46 0.52 -0.60
C ASP A 202 9.13 0.27 0.89
N VAL A 203 7.88 -0.07 1.21
CA VAL A 203 7.49 -0.45 2.57
C VAL A 203 8.20 -1.74 3.02
N ALA A 204 8.33 -2.74 2.15
CA ALA A 204 9.06 -3.97 2.44
C ALA A 204 10.52 -3.69 2.77
N ASN A 205 11.19 -2.87 1.96
CA ASN A 205 12.59 -2.45 2.17
C ASN A 205 12.78 -1.75 3.53
N LEU A 206 11.85 -0.89 3.93
CA LEU A 206 11.86 -0.24 5.25
C LEU A 206 11.68 -1.27 6.38
N ILE A 207 10.78 -2.23 6.23
CA ILE A 207 10.57 -3.31 7.21
C ILE A 207 11.81 -4.19 7.33
N GLU A 208 12.46 -4.55 6.23
CA GLU A 208 13.73 -5.29 6.25
C GLU A 208 14.81 -4.54 7.03
N GLY A 209 14.96 -3.23 6.82
CA GLY A 209 15.87 -2.39 7.59
C GLY A 209 15.58 -2.46 9.10
N VAL A 210 14.29 -2.35 9.47
CA VAL A 210 13.86 -2.46 10.88
C VAL A 210 14.20 -3.85 11.46
N VAL A 211 13.95 -4.92 10.71
CA VAL A 211 14.25 -6.29 11.16
C VAL A 211 15.74 -6.49 11.37
N LEU A 212 16.59 -6.07 10.41
CA LEU A 212 18.03 -6.24 10.50
C LEU A 212 18.68 -5.50 11.66
N GLU A 213 18.10 -4.38 12.10
CA GLU A 213 18.60 -3.60 13.22
C GLU A 213 18.12 -4.10 14.59
N ASN A 214 17.02 -4.88 14.62
CA ASN A 214 16.34 -5.26 15.87
C ASN A 214 16.24 -6.79 16.12
N SER A 215 16.83 -7.62 15.24
CA SER A 215 16.82 -9.09 15.35
C SER A 215 18.10 -9.68 15.94
#